data_f72e7d9195c61443623e00db13865300
#
_entry.id   f72e7d9195c61443623e00db13865300
#
_cell.length_a   1.000
_cell.length_b   1.000
_cell.length_c   1.000
_cell.angle_alpha   90.00
_cell.angle_beta   90.00
_cell.angle_gamma   90.00
#
_symmetry.space_group_name_H-M   'P 1'
#
loop_
_entity.id
_entity.type
_entity.pdbx_description
1 polymer ?
#
loop_
_entity_poly.entity_id
_entity_poly.type
_entity_poly.pdbx_seq_one_letter_code
_entity_poly.pdbx_strand_id
1 'polypeptide(L)'
;IAFKLLEDGQRAPPIWHLVTGHLIWDVKMDFTRKARWVLDGHKTPDATISTYAGVVSRESVRIAFTYAALNGLDVCAVDIRNAYLQAPSLRKDYIVCGPEFGLENIGKVALIHRALYGGKTAGRDFRNHL
;
A
#
# COMPACT_ATOMS: atom_id res chain seq x y z
N ILE A 1 12.16 2.08 -1.84
CA ILE A 1 12.15 0.60 -1.81
C ILE A 1 11.11 0.17 -0.78
N ALA A 2 10.16 -0.72 -1.17
CA ALA A 2 9.07 -1.17 -0.29
C ALA A 2 9.52 -2.28 0.68
N PHE A 3 10.43 -3.13 0.24
CA PHE A 3 10.94 -4.27 0.99
C PHE A 3 12.44 -4.12 1.25
N LYS A 4 12.89 -4.51 2.42
CA LYS A 4 14.30 -4.68 2.74
C LYS A 4 14.57 -6.17 2.93
N LEU A 5 15.28 -6.76 1.97
CA LEU A 5 15.75 -8.14 2.07
C LEU A 5 16.80 -8.25 3.17
N LEU A 6 16.70 -9.29 3.97
CA LEU A 6 17.74 -9.69 4.92
C LEU A 6 18.70 -10.67 4.24
N GLU A 7 19.91 -10.77 4.79
CA GLU A 7 20.92 -11.73 4.34
C GLU A 7 20.49 -13.18 4.65
N ASP A 8 21.09 -14.13 3.95
CA ASP A 8 20.78 -15.54 4.13
C ASP A 8 20.99 -15.98 5.59
N GLY A 9 19.98 -16.65 6.13
CA GLY A 9 19.98 -17.12 7.52
C GLY A 9 19.58 -16.07 8.57
N GLN A 10 19.43 -14.80 8.20
CA GLN A 10 18.92 -13.79 9.11
C GLN A 10 17.42 -13.95 9.35
N ARG A 11 17.00 -13.73 10.61
CA ARG A 11 15.58 -13.77 11.02
C ARG A 11 15.03 -12.36 11.20
N ALA A 12 13.71 -12.23 11.02
CA ALA A 12 13.02 -10.99 11.37
C ALA A 12 13.19 -10.67 12.87
N PRO A 13 13.27 -9.38 13.24
CA PRO A 13 13.33 -8.98 14.65
C PRO A 13 12.08 -9.48 15.41
N PRO A 14 12.19 -9.75 16.74
CA PRO A 14 11.12 -10.41 17.52
C PRO A 14 9.77 -9.71 17.52
N ILE A 15 9.76 -8.38 17.34
CA ILE A 15 8.55 -7.57 17.34
C ILE A 15 7.83 -7.51 15.97
N TRP A 16 8.39 -8.15 14.94
CA TRP A 16 7.85 -8.16 13.61
C TRP A 16 6.90 -9.35 13.42
N HIS A 17 5.82 -9.15 12.68
CA HIS A 17 4.81 -10.16 12.41
C HIS A 17 4.97 -10.74 11.02
N LEU A 18 4.96 -12.06 10.92
CA LEU A 18 4.88 -12.74 9.62
C LEU A 18 3.52 -12.49 9.00
N VAL A 19 3.53 -12.02 7.77
CA VAL A 19 2.33 -11.81 6.95
C VAL A 19 2.50 -12.50 5.61
N THR A 20 1.39 -12.74 4.92
CA THR A 20 1.35 -13.29 3.57
C THR A 20 0.82 -12.28 2.58
N GLY A 21 1.07 -12.51 1.32
CA GLY A 21 0.53 -11.74 0.22
C GLY A 21 0.64 -12.51 -1.09
N HIS A 22 0.10 -11.94 -2.13
CA HIS A 22 0.07 -12.57 -3.45
C HIS A 22 0.11 -11.53 -4.56
N LEU A 23 0.45 -11.96 -5.77
CA LEU A 23 0.39 -11.14 -6.97
C LEU A 23 -1.03 -11.13 -7.53
N ILE A 24 -1.53 -9.94 -7.81
CA ILE A 24 -2.73 -9.71 -8.61
C ILE A 24 -2.29 -9.22 -9.98
N TRP A 25 -2.75 -9.91 -11.01
CA TRP A 25 -2.51 -9.58 -12.39
C TRP A 25 -3.73 -8.88 -12.98
N ASP A 26 -3.49 -7.86 -13.77
CA ASP A 26 -4.51 -7.09 -14.44
C ASP A 26 -4.02 -6.67 -15.83
N VAL A 27 -4.95 -6.45 -16.74
CA VAL A 27 -4.66 -5.92 -18.07
C VAL A 27 -5.50 -4.66 -18.25
N LYS A 28 -4.84 -3.55 -18.48
CA LYS A 28 -5.53 -2.28 -18.74
C LYS A 28 -6.23 -2.27 -20.09
N MET A 29 -7.11 -1.31 -20.34
CA MET A 29 -7.80 -1.15 -21.62
C MET A 29 -6.85 -0.92 -22.80
N ASP A 30 -5.65 -0.39 -22.55
CA ASP A 30 -4.57 -0.24 -23.52
C ASP A 30 -3.69 -1.49 -23.67
N PHE A 31 -4.16 -2.64 -23.17
CA PHE A 31 -3.46 -3.93 -23.14
C PHE A 31 -2.14 -3.94 -22.33
N THR A 32 -1.83 -2.89 -21.60
CA THR A 32 -0.68 -2.87 -20.69
C THR A 32 -0.90 -3.85 -19.54
N ARG A 33 0.01 -4.79 -19.38
CA ARG A 33 -0.01 -5.75 -18.26
C ARG A 33 0.39 -5.04 -16.98
N LYS A 34 -0.38 -5.26 -15.92
CA LYS A 34 -0.14 -4.70 -14.60
C LYS A 34 -0.09 -5.82 -13.57
N ALA A 35 0.94 -5.80 -12.73
CA ALA A 35 1.02 -6.67 -11.57
C ALA A 35 1.08 -5.82 -10.30
N ARG A 36 0.42 -6.28 -9.25
CA ARG A 36 0.50 -5.71 -7.92
C ARG A 36 0.72 -6.82 -6.91
N TRP A 37 1.70 -6.65 -6.06
CA TRP A 37 1.82 -7.49 -4.88
C TRP A 37 0.93 -6.94 -3.77
N VAL A 38 0.06 -7.77 -3.21
CA VAL A 38 -1.00 -7.36 -2.29
C VAL A 38 -0.90 -8.17 -1.01
N LEU A 39 -0.94 -7.51 0.13
CA LEU A 39 -1.00 -8.16 1.44
C LEU A 39 -2.34 -8.84 1.68
N ASP A 40 -2.31 -10.02 2.29
CA ASP A 40 -3.50 -10.70 2.82
C ASP A 40 -3.93 -10.05 4.14
N GLY A 41 -4.39 -8.82 4.10
CA GLY A 41 -4.71 -8.05 5.30
C GLY A 41 -5.73 -8.73 6.22
N HIS A 42 -6.65 -9.52 5.66
CA HIS A 42 -7.64 -10.29 6.42
C HIS A 42 -7.01 -11.38 7.30
N LYS A 43 -5.81 -11.85 6.96
CA LYS A 43 -5.05 -12.85 7.74
C LYS A 43 -4.09 -12.20 8.75
N THR A 44 -3.90 -10.89 8.70
CA THR A 44 -3.01 -10.21 9.64
C THR A 44 -3.71 -9.98 10.98
N PRO A 45 -2.97 -9.98 12.11
CA PRO A 45 -3.53 -9.61 13.40
C PRO A 45 -4.23 -8.25 13.34
N ASP A 46 -5.23 -8.05 14.19
CA ASP A 46 -5.92 -6.77 14.25
C ASP A 46 -4.95 -5.64 14.59
N ALA A 47 -5.15 -4.52 13.93
CA ALA A 47 -4.36 -3.36 14.20
C ALA A 47 -4.76 -2.78 15.56
N THR A 48 -3.79 -2.60 16.45
CA THR A 48 -3.99 -1.91 17.73
C THR A 48 -4.25 -0.41 17.55
N ILE A 49 -4.15 0.08 16.33
CA ILE A 49 -4.28 1.47 15.91
C ILE A 49 -5.40 1.59 14.87
N SER A 50 -6.06 2.75 14.84
CA SER A 50 -7.13 3.02 13.87
C SER A 50 -6.69 2.70 12.44
N THR A 51 -7.53 2.00 11.71
CA THR A 51 -7.37 1.71 10.28
C THR A 51 -8.11 2.70 9.38
N TYR A 52 -8.80 3.67 10.00
CA TYR A 52 -9.66 4.60 9.28
C TYR A 52 -8.85 5.54 8.38
N ALA A 53 -9.23 5.59 7.12
CA ALA A 53 -8.80 6.59 6.15
C ALA A 53 -10.05 7.24 5.56
N GLY A 54 -10.25 8.52 5.87
CA GLY A 54 -11.38 9.26 5.32
C GLY A 54 -11.29 9.38 3.81
N VAL A 55 -12.41 9.16 3.13
CA VAL A 55 -12.57 9.41 1.70
C VAL A 55 -13.53 10.59 1.54
N VAL A 56 -13.22 11.49 0.61
CA VAL A 56 -14.11 12.62 0.30
C VAL A 56 -15.47 12.11 -0.19
N SER A 57 -16.56 12.71 0.31
CA SER A 57 -17.89 12.34 -0.15
C SER A 57 -18.17 12.91 -1.56
N ARG A 58 -19.07 12.26 -2.29
CA ARG A 58 -19.51 12.74 -3.60
C ARG A 58 -20.14 14.15 -3.50
N GLU A 59 -20.86 14.40 -2.43
CA GLU A 59 -21.48 15.70 -2.13
C GLU A 59 -20.42 16.78 -1.94
N SER A 60 -19.35 16.49 -1.21
CA SER A 60 -18.23 17.43 -1.02
C SER A 60 -17.57 17.79 -2.35
N VAL A 61 -17.39 16.80 -3.24
CA VAL A 61 -16.85 17.05 -4.58
C VAL A 61 -17.77 17.94 -5.40
N ARG A 62 -19.09 17.69 -5.37
CA ARG A 62 -20.07 18.53 -6.06
C ARG A 62 -20.09 19.95 -5.55
N ILE A 63 -20.05 20.15 -4.23
CA ILE A 63 -19.97 21.48 -3.60
C ILE A 63 -18.70 22.20 -4.06
N ALA A 64 -17.55 21.53 -4.09
CA ALA A 64 -16.30 22.11 -4.54
C ALA A 64 -16.36 22.56 -6.01
N PHE A 65 -16.92 21.75 -6.91
CA PHE A 65 -17.10 22.14 -8.32
C PHE A 65 -18.08 23.30 -8.48
N THR A 66 -19.20 23.30 -7.74
CA THR A 66 -20.15 24.41 -7.78
C THR A 66 -19.50 25.70 -7.29
N TYR A 67 -18.77 25.63 -6.19
CA TYR A 67 -18.04 26.79 -5.66
C TYR A 67 -17.01 27.34 -6.66
N ALA A 68 -16.24 26.45 -7.29
CA ALA A 68 -15.26 26.85 -8.29
C ALA A 68 -15.95 27.56 -9.50
N ALA A 69 -17.04 26.98 -10.00
CA ALA A 69 -17.79 27.56 -11.12
C ALA A 69 -18.36 28.95 -10.80
N LEU A 70 -18.94 29.12 -9.60
CA LEU A 70 -19.53 30.41 -9.16
C LEU A 70 -18.47 31.49 -8.94
N ASN A 71 -17.21 31.11 -8.67
CA ASN A 71 -16.13 32.05 -8.37
C ASN A 71 -15.09 32.16 -9.51
N GLY A 72 -15.34 31.56 -10.68
CA GLY A 72 -14.42 31.60 -11.81
C GLY A 72 -13.08 30.94 -11.52
N LEU A 73 -13.04 29.90 -10.67
CA LEU A 73 -11.82 29.19 -10.29
C LEU A 73 -11.57 28.00 -11.20
N ASP A 74 -10.31 27.80 -11.55
CA ASP A 74 -9.88 26.60 -12.25
C ASP A 74 -9.85 25.40 -11.32
N VAL A 75 -10.16 24.21 -11.84
CA VAL A 75 -10.11 22.94 -11.10
C VAL A 75 -9.02 22.07 -11.69
N CYS A 76 -8.11 21.60 -10.82
CA CYS A 76 -7.07 20.66 -11.18
C CYS A 76 -7.31 19.31 -10.50
N ALA A 77 -7.16 18.22 -11.25
CA ALA A 77 -7.17 16.86 -10.73
C ALA A 77 -5.79 16.23 -10.91
N VAL A 78 -5.29 15.57 -9.87
CA VAL A 78 -4.01 14.87 -9.91
C VAL A 78 -4.18 13.44 -9.40
N ASP A 79 -3.45 12.50 -10.00
CA ASP A 79 -3.35 11.12 -9.54
C ASP A 79 -1.96 10.86 -8.96
N ILE A 80 -1.92 10.30 -7.75
CA ILE A 80 -0.66 9.99 -7.10
C ILE A 80 -0.26 8.55 -7.46
N ARG A 81 0.74 8.45 -8.31
CA ARG A 81 1.27 7.15 -8.73
C ARG A 81 1.78 6.35 -7.54
N ASN A 82 1.29 5.11 -7.39
CA ASN A 82 1.67 4.20 -6.31
C ASN A 82 1.51 4.83 -4.92
N ALA A 83 0.41 5.51 -4.66
CA ALA A 83 0.15 6.32 -3.48
C ALA A 83 0.58 5.64 -2.16
N TYR A 84 0.15 4.42 -1.90
CA TYR A 84 0.50 3.71 -0.66
C TYR A 84 2.01 3.48 -0.51
N LEU A 85 2.72 3.17 -1.60
CA LEU A 85 4.16 2.95 -1.57
C LEU A 85 4.98 4.22 -1.28
N GLN A 86 4.36 5.41 -1.33
CA GLN A 86 4.99 6.65 -0.92
C GLN A 86 5.08 6.76 0.61
N ALA A 87 4.12 6.18 1.34
CA ALA A 87 4.06 6.26 2.78
C ALA A 87 4.91 5.18 3.48
N PRO A 88 5.57 5.50 4.61
CA PRO A 88 6.18 4.48 5.44
C PRO A 88 5.09 3.61 6.09
N SER A 89 5.34 2.31 6.24
CA SER A 89 4.47 1.45 7.02
C SER A 89 4.74 1.64 8.50
N LEU A 90 3.70 1.93 9.29
CA LEU A 90 3.80 1.99 10.74
C LEU A 90 3.76 0.60 11.39
N ARG A 91 3.30 -0.41 10.65
CA ARG A 91 3.33 -1.80 11.12
C ARG A 91 4.73 -2.40 10.92
N LYS A 92 5.08 -3.28 11.82
CA LYS A 92 6.31 -4.08 11.78
C LYS A 92 5.97 -5.46 11.21
N ASP A 93 5.79 -5.52 9.90
CA ASP A 93 5.43 -6.75 9.19
C ASP A 93 6.58 -7.21 8.28
N TYR A 94 6.71 -8.53 8.13
CA TYR A 94 7.69 -9.14 7.23
C TYR A 94 7.07 -10.31 6.48
N ILE A 95 7.67 -10.68 5.38
CA ILE A 95 7.31 -11.84 4.56
C ILE A 95 8.49 -12.77 4.41
N VAL A 96 8.19 -14.02 4.04
CA VAL A 96 9.18 -14.93 3.46
C VAL A 96 8.97 -14.90 1.94
N CYS A 97 10.05 -14.59 1.21
CA CYS A 97 9.99 -14.39 -0.22
C CYS A 97 9.64 -15.70 -0.95
N GLY A 98 8.67 -15.62 -1.84
CA GLY A 98 8.35 -16.64 -2.82
C GLY A 98 9.09 -16.41 -4.14
N PRO A 99 8.77 -17.21 -5.17
CA PRO A 99 9.42 -17.12 -6.49
C PRO A 99 9.17 -15.79 -7.20
N GLU A 100 8.14 -15.04 -6.83
CA GLU A 100 7.83 -13.71 -7.36
C GLU A 100 8.88 -12.64 -7.02
N PHE A 101 9.77 -12.93 -6.05
CA PHE A 101 10.88 -12.07 -5.66
C PHE A 101 12.21 -12.44 -6.35
N GLY A 102 12.17 -13.37 -7.29
CA GLY A 102 13.36 -13.94 -7.96
C GLY A 102 13.84 -15.22 -7.27
N LEU A 103 14.34 -16.17 -8.08
CA LEU A 103 14.72 -17.49 -7.60
C LEU A 103 15.83 -17.42 -6.52
N GLU A 104 16.73 -16.45 -6.64
CA GLU A 104 17.83 -16.20 -5.70
C GLU A 104 17.37 -15.68 -4.32
N ASN A 105 16.12 -15.23 -4.23
CA ASN A 105 15.55 -14.67 -3.00
C ASN A 105 14.53 -15.58 -2.32
N ILE A 106 14.22 -16.73 -2.92
CA ILE A 106 13.27 -17.68 -2.33
C ILE A 106 13.71 -18.06 -0.91
N GLY A 107 12.77 -17.96 0.03
CA GLY A 107 13.00 -18.31 1.43
C GLY A 107 13.68 -17.22 2.26
N LYS A 108 14.22 -16.16 1.66
CA LYS A 108 14.76 -15.01 2.41
C LYS A 108 13.63 -14.23 3.09
N VAL A 109 13.99 -13.59 4.19
CA VAL A 109 13.08 -12.69 4.90
C VAL A 109 13.15 -11.30 4.29
N ALA A 110 11.98 -10.72 4.01
CA ALA A 110 11.86 -9.33 3.56
C ALA A 110 11.03 -8.50 4.53
N LEU A 111 11.64 -7.47 5.10
CA LEU A 111 10.97 -6.52 5.99
C LEU A 111 10.17 -5.52 5.17
N ILE A 112 8.93 -5.25 5.58
CA ILE A 112 8.05 -4.29 4.91
C ILE A 112 8.26 -2.90 5.50
N HIS A 113 8.73 -1.96 4.67
CA HIS A 113 9.02 -0.58 5.08
C HIS A 113 8.03 0.44 4.55
N ARG A 114 7.25 0.11 3.51
CA ARG A 114 6.25 0.99 2.93
C ARG A 114 4.85 0.40 3.07
N ALA A 115 3.85 1.26 3.11
CA ALA A 115 2.47 0.81 3.09
C ALA A 115 2.18 0.06 1.79
N LEU A 116 1.55 -1.10 1.91
CA LEU A 116 1.26 -1.97 0.76
C LEU A 116 -0.24 -2.09 0.56
N TYR A 117 -0.64 -2.29 -0.69
CA TYR A 117 -2.02 -2.63 -1.02
C TYR A 117 -2.47 -3.87 -0.23
N GLY A 118 -3.72 -3.89 0.22
CA GLY A 118 -4.27 -4.95 1.08
C GLY A 118 -3.90 -4.83 2.57
N GLY A 119 -2.94 -3.99 2.94
CA GLY A 119 -2.60 -3.75 4.34
C GLY A 119 -3.71 -3.00 5.10
N LYS A 120 -4.07 -3.47 6.30
CA LYS A 120 -5.15 -2.87 7.13
C LYS A 120 -4.94 -1.38 7.42
N THR A 121 -3.70 -0.92 7.51
CA THR A 121 -3.36 0.47 7.85
C THR A 121 -2.90 1.31 6.66
N ALA A 122 -2.79 0.71 5.46
CA ALA A 122 -2.17 1.37 4.30
C ALA A 122 -2.82 2.72 3.93
N GLY A 123 -4.15 2.77 3.95
CA GLY A 123 -4.88 4.02 3.67
C GLY A 123 -4.60 5.12 4.69
N ARG A 124 -4.57 4.77 5.99
CA ARG A 124 -4.25 5.71 7.05
C ARG A 124 -2.79 6.15 6.99
N ASP A 125 -1.87 5.22 6.77
CA ASP A 125 -0.45 5.51 6.69
C ASP A 125 -0.17 6.49 5.54
N PHE A 126 -0.83 6.29 4.40
CA PHE A 126 -0.76 7.21 3.27
C PHE A 126 -1.37 8.59 3.60
N ARG A 127 -2.56 8.63 4.20
CA ARG A 127 -3.21 9.88 4.59
C ARG A 127 -2.34 10.70 5.55
N ASN A 128 -1.68 10.04 6.50
CA ASN A 128 -0.81 10.73 7.46
C ASN A 128 0.52 11.18 6.84
N HIS A 129 0.86 10.64 5.68
CA HIS A 129 2.06 10.99 4.93
C HIS A 129 1.85 12.21 4.02
N LEU A 130 0.60 12.44 3.56
CA LEU A 130 0.21 13.61 2.78
C LEU A 130 0.30 14.89 3.59
#